data_bb44b5218c0f7d045eb47191fa546117
#
_entry.id   bb44b5218c0f7d045eb47191fa546117
#
_cell.length_a   1.000
_cell.length_b   1.000
_cell.length_c   1.000
_cell.angle_alpha   90.00
_cell.angle_beta   90.00
_cell.angle_gamma   90.00
#
_symmetry.space_group_name_H-M   'P 1'
#
loop_
_entity.id
_entity.type
_entity.pdbx_description
1 polymer ?
#
loop_
_entity_poly.entity_id
_entity_poly.type
_entity_poly.pdbx_seq_one_letter_code
_entity_poly.pdbx_strand_id
1 'polypeptide(L)'
;MRKTGVADEMIIGPEFEFHVFDNVQFETRPECVRCEIDTEEADWNTGSSEDGFQIPHKGGYHIGAPQDRYYNLRSEMCMLMEDWGVKVKYHHHEVGGPGQLEIEVELDDVVKMADNTMVTKYI
;
A
#
# COMPACT_ATOMS: atom_id res chain seq x y z
N MET A 1 23.45 -10.68 -18.08
CA MET A 1 24.08 -10.94 -16.80
C MET A 1 25.10 -12.08 -16.91
N ARG A 2 24.72 -13.35 -16.97
CA ARG A 2 25.65 -14.49 -17.06
C ARG A 2 26.67 -14.35 -18.19
N LYS A 3 26.28 -13.90 -19.39
CA LYS A 3 27.16 -13.70 -20.53
C LYS A 3 28.25 -12.65 -20.32
N THR A 4 28.06 -11.72 -19.40
CA THR A 4 29.04 -10.67 -19.07
C THR A 4 29.99 -11.06 -17.93
N GLY A 5 29.71 -12.17 -17.24
CA GLY A 5 30.44 -12.62 -16.05
C GLY A 5 30.25 -11.74 -14.79
N VAL A 6 29.30 -10.81 -14.84
CA VAL A 6 29.04 -9.88 -13.71
C VAL A 6 28.29 -10.55 -12.58
N ALA A 7 27.28 -11.37 -12.91
CA ALA A 7 26.48 -12.10 -11.91
C ALA A 7 25.75 -13.27 -12.56
N ASP A 8 25.45 -14.28 -11.79
CA ASP A 8 24.69 -15.48 -12.19
C ASP A 8 23.22 -15.40 -11.80
N GLU A 9 22.92 -14.66 -10.74
CA GLU A 9 21.58 -14.50 -10.17
C GLU A 9 21.26 -13.01 -9.95
N MET A 10 19.97 -12.69 -9.98
CA MET A 10 19.44 -11.40 -9.60
C MET A 10 18.24 -11.62 -8.70
N ILE A 11 18.32 -11.12 -7.48
CA ILE A 11 17.29 -11.21 -6.47
C ILE A 11 16.73 -9.81 -6.24
N ILE A 12 15.43 -9.67 -6.16
CA ILE A 12 14.75 -8.39 -5.88
C ILE A 12 13.64 -8.58 -4.84
N GLY A 13 13.32 -7.49 -4.13
CA GLY A 13 12.22 -7.40 -3.18
C GLY A 13 11.55 -6.05 -3.34
N PRO A 14 10.38 -5.98 -3.97
CA PRO A 14 9.61 -4.76 -4.07
C PRO A 14 8.92 -4.42 -2.75
N GLU A 15 8.76 -3.15 -2.50
CA GLU A 15 7.90 -2.58 -1.48
C GLU A 15 6.61 -2.12 -2.17
N PHE A 16 5.49 -2.74 -1.84
CA PHE A 16 4.20 -2.41 -2.46
C PHE A 16 3.49 -1.35 -1.64
N GLU A 17 3.60 -0.11 -2.08
CA GLU A 17 2.88 1.01 -1.49
C GLU A 17 1.61 1.33 -2.27
N PHE A 18 0.52 1.59 -1.56
CA PHE A 18 -0.76 1.93 -2.16
C PHE A 18 -1.60 2.80 -1.23
N HIS A 19 -2.63 3.42 -1.78
CA HIS A 19 -3.57 4.22 -1.00
C HIS A 19 -4.96 3.59 -1.02
N VAL A 20 -5.65 3.67 0.12
CA VAL A 20 -7.06 3.33 0.27
C VAL A 20 -7.85 4.61 0.47
N PHE A 21 -8.88 4.81 -0.35
CA PHE A 21 -9.76 5.96 -0.27
C PHE A 21 -11.20 5.51 -0.05
N ASP A 22 -11.92 6.22 0.81
CA ASP A 22 -13.36 6.02 1.00
C ASP A 22 -14.17 6.72 -0.06
N ASN A 23 -13.65 7.81 -0.60
CA ASN A 23 -14.29 8.56 -1.68
C ASN A 23 -13.25 9.17 -2.63
N VAL A 24 -13.54 9.10 -3.92
CA VAL A 24 -12.78 9.78 -4.96
C VAL A 24 -13.75 10.50 -5.88
N GLN A 25 -13.62 11.82 -5.96
CA GLN A 25 -14.39 12.64 -6.88
C GLN A 25 -13.46 13.18 -7.97
N PHE A 26 -13.80 12.92 -9.20
CA PHE A 26 -13.04 13.38 -10.34
C PHE A 26 -13.94 14.16 -11.31
N GLU A 27 -13.52 15.36 -11.65
CA GLU A 27 -14.22 16.24 -12.59
C GLU A 27 -13.26 16.72 -13.67
N THR A 28 -13.70 16.61 -14.92
CA THR A 28 -12.96 17.15 -16.07
C THR A 28 -13.86 18.09 -16.85
N ARG A 29 -13.42 19.34 -16.95
CA ARG A 29 -14.02 20.38 -17.81
C ARG A 29 -12.94 20.95 -18.73
N PRO A 30 -13.29 21.62 -19.83
CA PRO A 30 -12.30 22.20 -20.73
C PRO A 30 -11.31 23.13 -20.04
N GLU A 31 -11.74 23.83 -19.00
CA GLU A 31 -10.96 24.84 -18.26
C GLU A 31 -10.39 24.32 -16.93
N CYS A 32 -10.78 23.11 -16.48
CA CYS A 32 -10.42 22.64 -15.14
C CYS A 32 -10.40 21.11 -15.05
N VAL A 33 -9.40 20.59 -14.39
CA VAL A 33 -9.38 19.19 -13.90
C VAL A 33 -9.29 19.25 -12.38
N ARG A 34 -10.21 18.58 -11.70
CA ARG A 34 -10.28 18.50 -10.25
C ARG A 34 -10.32 17.04 -9.81
N CYS A 35 -9.51 16.72 -8.81
CA CYS A 35 -9.57 15.43 -8.12
C CYS A 35 -9.62 15.70 -6.63
N GLU A 36 -10.63 15.16 -5.97
CA GLU A 36 -10.75 15.17 -4.51
C GLU A 36 -10.79 13.75 -4.01
N ILE A 37 -10.01 13.48 -2.99
CA ILE A 37 -9.94 12.18 -2.32
C ILE A 37 -10.32 12.35 -0.86
N ASP A 38 -10.89 11.31 -0.29
CA ASP A 38 -11.22 11.25 1.12
C ASP A 38 -10.90 9.88 1.69
N THR A 39 -10.50 9.86 2.96
CA THR A 39 -10.24 8.64 3.74
C THR A 39 -10.63 8.89 5.19
N GLU A 40 -11.16 7.88 5.85
CA GLU A 40 -11.64 7.97 7.24
C GLU A 40 -10.52 8.33 8.25
N GLU A 41 -9.26 8.07 7.90
CA GLU A 41 -8.10 8.42 8.74
C GLU A 41 -7.66 9.88 8.62
N ALA A 42 -8.21 10.64 7.67
CA ALA A 42 -7.68 11.94 7.33
C ALA A 42 -7.97 13.01 8.39
N ASP A 43 -6.99 13.87 8.63
CA ASP A 43 -7.06 14.97 9.59
C ASP A 43 -7.96 16.13 9.14
N TRP A 44 -8.38 16.15 7.87
CA TRP A 44 -9.39 17.08 7.37
C TRP A 44 -10.83 16.61 7.67
N ASN A 45 -11.03 15.36 8.07
CA ASN A 45 -12.30 14.83 8.54
C ASN A 45 -12.51 15.22 10.00
N THR A 46 -12.91 16.46 10.23
CA THR A 46 -13.17 16.99 11.57
C THR A 46 -14.67 17.15 11.80
N GLY A 47 -15.16 16.66 12.92
CA GLY A 47 -16.51 16.96 13.36
C GLY A 47 -17.45 15.77 13.57
N SER A 48 -17.02 14.57 13.25
CA SER A 48 -17.72 13.34 13.68
C SER A 48 -17.02 12.72 14.89
N SER A 49 -17.79 12.37 15.91
CA SER A 49 -17.28 11.60 17.05
C SER A 49 -16.94 10.16 16.70
N GLU A 50 -17.30 9.73 15.49
CA GLU A 50 -17.09 8.38 14.97
C GLU A 50 -15.81 8.27 14.14
N ASP A 51 -15.19 9.40 13.76
CA ASP A 51 -13.99 9.42 12.91
C ASP A 51 -12.72 8.90 13.62
N GLY A 52 -12.76 8.74 14.94
CA GLY A 52 -11.67 8.13 15.71
C GLY A 52 -10.39 8.95 15.68
N PHE A 53 -9.25 8.26 15.59
CA PHE A 53 -7.94 8.89 15.51
C PHE A 53 -7.62 9.27 14.06
N GLN A 54 -7.20 10.50 13.88
CA GLN A 54 -6.82 11.06 12.59
C GLN A 54 -5.30 11.08 12.44
N ILE A 55 -4.85 10.87 11.22
CA ILE A 55 -3.43 10.82 10.88
C ILE A 55 -3.06 12.09 10.12
N PRO A 56 -2.15 12.91 10.65
CA PRO A 56 -1.68 14.08 9.95
C PRO A 56 -0.79 13.68 8.76
N HIS A 57 -0.64 14.59 7.82
CA HIS A 57 0.28 14.43 6.71
C HIS A 57 1.69 14.04 7.20
N LYS A 58 2.25 12.98 6.63
CA LYS A 58 3.53 12.34 7.03
C LYS A 58 3.58 11.83 8.47
N GLY A 59 2.43 11.61 9.11
CA GLY A 59 2.34 11.10 10.48
C GLY A 59 2.00 9.62 10.60
N GLY A 60 1.92 8.89 9.49
CA GLY A 60 1.40 7.52 9.46
C GLY A 60 2.42 6.39 9.58
N TYR A 61 3.73 6.69 9.55
CA TYR A 61 4.75 5.64 9.47
C TYR A 61 4.76 4.73 10.70
N HIS A 62 4.54 3.44 10.47
CA HIS A 62 4.52 2.39 11.49
C HIS A 62 3.56 2.64 12.66
N ILE A 63 2.52 3.43 12.48
CA ILE A 63 1.50 3.56 13.51
C ILE A 63 0.78 2.22 13.70
N GLY A 64 0.30 2.01 14.92
CA GLY A 64 -0.48 0.84 15.30
C GLY A 64 -1.92 1.20 15.68
N ALA A 65 -2.68 0.20 16.10
CA ALA A 65 -4.01 0.42 16.65
C ALA A 65 -3.96 1.34 17.87
N PRO A 66 -4.93 2.24 18.05
CA PRO A 66 -6.18 2.36 17.29
C PRO A 66 -6.12 3.30 16.07
N GLN A 67 -4.97 3.96 15.82
CA GLN A 67 -4.84 4.91 14.71
C GLN A 67 -4.85 4.21 13.35
N ASP A 68 -4.20 3.05 13.26
CA ASP A 68 -4.16 2.23 12.05
C ASP A 68 -5.48 1.48 11.85
N ARG A 69 -6.40 2.05 11.11
CA ARG A 69 -7.70 1.46 10.82
C ARG A 69 -7.66 0.37 9.78
N TYR A 70 -6.63 0.35 8.93
CA TYR A 70 -6.50 -0.58 7.82
C TYR A 70 -5.66 -1.81 8.13
N TYR A 71 -5.30 -2.04 9.40
CA TYR A 71 -4.52 -3.22 9.80
C TYR A 71 -5.18 -4.53 9.35
N ASN A 72 -6.47 -4.70 9.60
CA ASN A 72 -7.20 -5.91 9.24
C ASN A 72 -7.30 -6.07 7.72
N LEU A 73 -7.55 -4.98 6.98
CA LEU A 73 -7.57 -5.00 5.52
C LEU A 73 -6.24 -5.52 4.96
N ARG A 74 -5.11 -4.96 5.41
CA ARG A 74 -3.79 -5.45 4.97
C ARG A 74 -3.54 -6.90 5.37
N SER A 75 -4.00 -7.30 6.56
CA SER A 75 -3.87 -8.69 7.02
C SER A 75 -4.63 -9.67 6.11
N GLU A 76 -5.83 -9.33 5.68
CA GLU A 76 -6.60 -10.14 4.72
C GLU A 76 -5.92 -10.19 3.36
N MET A 77 -5.41 -9.06 2.85
CA MET A 77 -4.62 -9.01 1.63
C MET A 77 -3.39 -9.92 1.72
N CYS A 78 -2.65 -9.87 2.82
CA CYS A 78 -1.48 -10.72 3.05
C CYS A 78 -1.84 -12.21 3.04
N MET A 79 -2.94 -12.60 3.68
CA MET A 79 -3.40 -13.99 3.66
C MET A 79 -3.74 -14.45 2.23
N LEU A 80 -4.44 -13.61 1.46
CA LEU A 80 -4.72 -13.91 0.06
C LEU A 80 -3.45 -14.02 -0.79
N MET A 81 -2.48 -13.13 -0.57
CA MET A 81 -1.18 -13.19 -1.25
C MET A 81 -0.45 -14.51 -0.96
N GLU A 82 -0.43 -14.94 0.29
CA GLU A 82 0.20 -16.20 0.70
C GLU A 82 -0.54 -17.43 0.13
N ASP A 83 -1.86 -17.41 0.11
CA ASP A 83 -2.67 -18.45 -0.54
C ASP A 83 -2.38 -18.58 -2.04
N TRP A 84 -1.99 -17.49 -2.68
CA TRP A 84 -1.60 -17.44 -4.09
C TRP A 84 -0.10 -17.67 -4.31
N GLY A 85 0.64 -17.96 -3.24
CA GLY A 85 2.05 -18.34 -3.28
C GLY A 85 3.04 -17.17 -3.24
N VAL A 86 2.57 -15.95 -2.98
CA VAL A 86 3.41 -14.79 -2.72
C VAL A 86 3.75 -14.73 -1.24
N LYS A 87 5.01 -14.88 -0.88
CA LYS A 87 5.45 -14.87 0.52
C LYS A 87 5.54 -13.45 1.04
N VAL A 88 4.69 -13.13 2.01
CA VAL A 88 4.69 -11.84 2.69
C VAL A 88 5.76 -11.80 3.78
N LYS A 89 6.48 -10.70 3.88
CA LYS A 89 7.47 -10.45 4.92
C LYS A 89 6.84 -9.70 6.12
N TYR A 90 6.19 -8.59 5.86
CA TYR A 90 5.40 -7.81 6.81
C TYR A 90 4.54 -6.76 6.08
N HIS A 91 3.69 -6.08 6.84
CA HIS A 91 2.93 -4.94 6.37
C HIS A 91 2.81 -3.88 7.47
N HIS A 92 2.65 -2.65 7.07
CA HIS A 92 2.46 -1.52 7.99
C HIS A 92 1.73 -0.35 7.32
N HIS A 93 1.35 0.61 8.14
CA HIS A 93 0.88 1.91 7.67
C HIS A 93 2.07 2.74 7.21
N GLU A 94 1.94 3.45 6.08
CA GLU A 94 3.06 4.15 5.45
C GLU A 94 3.07 5.66 5.77
N VAL A 95 4.21 6.31 5.44
CA VAL A 95 4.54 7.66 5.89
C VAL A 95 3.77 8.76 5.19
N GLY A 96 3.31 8.53 3.95
CA GLY A 96 2.72 9.59 3.10
C GLY A 96 1.46 10.22 3.69
N GLY A 97 0.81 9.54 4.62
CA GLY A 97 -0.31 10.09 5.37
C GLY A 97 -1.54 9.18 5.38
N PRO A 98 -2.71 9.78 5.58
CA PRO A 98 -3.95 9.02 5.68
C PRO A 98 -4.18 8.09 4.51
N GLY A 99 -4.48 6.84 4.82
CA GLY A 99 -4.79 5.81 3.83
C GLY A 99 -3.60 5.23 3.06
N GLN A 100 -2.37 5.68 3.27
CA GLN A 100 -1.20 5.07 2.64
C GLN A 100 -0.74 3.84 3.42
N LEU A 101 -0.59 2.74 2.71
CA LEU A 101 -0.31 1.42 3.24
C LEU A 101 0.84 0.79 2.49
N GLU A 102 1.56 -0.13 3.14
CA GLU A 102 2.64 -0.89 2.54
C GLU A 102 2.55 -2.37 2.90
N ILE A 103 2.87 -3.21 1.92
CA ILE A 103 3.09 -4.64 2.10
C ILE A 103 4.44 -4.99 1.47
N GLU A 104 5.36 -5.51 2.27
CA GLU A 104 6.62 -6.06 1.80
C GLU A 104 6.54 -7.57 1.61
N VAL A 105 7.20 -8.06 0.57
CA VAL A 105 7.33 -9.49 0.27
C VAL A 105 8.76 -9.96 0.47
N GLU A 106 8.96 -11.26 0.66
CA GLU A 106 10.30 -11.83 0.72
C GLU A 106 11.00 -11.70 -0.64
N LEU A 107 12.33 -11.56 -0.59
CA LEU A 107 13.19 -11.55 -1.77
C LEU A 107 13.02 -12.82 -2.60
N ASP A 108 13.00 -12.70 -3.91
CA ASP A 108 12.96 -13.86 -4.81
C ASP A 108 13.72 -13.56 -6.12
N ASP A 109 13.91 -14.60 -6.95
CA ASP A 109 14.47 -14.45 -8.30
C ASP A 109 13.68 -13.42 -9.11
N VAL A 110 14.38 -12.64 -9.91
CA VAL A 110 13.80 -11.52 -10.65
C VAL A 110 12.59 -11.89 -11.52
N VAL A 111 12.60 -13.06 -12.15
CA VAL A 111 11.49 -13.51 -13.02
C VAL A 111 10.30 -13.89 -12.16
N LYS A 112 10.52 -14.69 -11.12
CA LYS A 112 9.47 -15.08 -10.20
C LYS A 112 8.88 -13.86 -9.46
N MET A 113 9.73 -12.91 -9.07
CA MET A 113 9.23 -11.70 -8.43
C MET A 113 8.44 -10.81 -9.39
N ALA A 114 8.77 -10.79 -10.68
CA ALA A 114 7.94 -10.10 -11.67
C ALA A 114 6.53 -10.71 -11.74
N ASP A 115 6.43 -12.04 -11.74
CA ASP A 115 5.14 -12.75 -11.70
C ASP A 115 4.40 -12.47 -10.37
N ASN A 116 5.07 -12.57 -9.24
CA ASN A 116 4.53 -12.24 -7.92
C ASN A 116 3.99 -10.80 -7.85
N THR A 117 4.72 -9.85 -8.46
CA THR A 117 4.28 -8.46 -8.55
C THR A 117 2.95 -8.32 -9.30
N MET A 118 2.78 -9.04 -10.39
CA MET A 118 1.52 -9.03 -11.14
C MET A 118 0.37 -9.65 -10.34
N VAL A 119 0.62 -10.73 -9.61
CA VAL A 119 -0.35 -11.36 -8.71
C VAL A 119 -0.75 -10.38 -7.60
N THR A 120 0.22 -9.77 -6.92
CA THR A 120 -0.02 -8.78 -5.84
C THR A 120 -0.89 -7.61 -6.32
N LYS A 121 -0.65 -7.13 -7.55
CA LYS A 121 -1.46 -6.03 -8.12
C LYS A 121 -2.87 -6.43 -8.49
N TYR A 122 -3.15 -7.73 -8.59
CA TYR A 122 -4.48 -8.25 -8.88
C TYR A 122 -5.33 -8.46 -7.61
N ILE A 123 -4.68 -8.76 -6.48
CA ILE A 123 -5.29 -8.90 -5.16
C ILE A 123 -5.67 -7.53 -4.59
#